data_251a7ac1563967bcaae1a59674152903
#
_entry.id   251a7ac1563967bcaae1a59674152903
#
_cell.length_a   1.000
_cell.length_b   1.000
_cell.length_c   1.000
_cell.angle_alpha   90.00
_cell.angle_beta   90.00
_cell.angle_gamma   90.00
#
_symmetry.space_group_name_H-M   'P 1'
#
loop_
_entity.id
_entity.type
_entity.pdbx_description
1 polymer ?
#
loop_
_entity_poly.entity_id
_entity_poly.type
_entity_poly.pdbx_seq_one_letter_code
_entity_poly.pdbx_strand_id
1 'polypeptide(L)'
;AGALCEAGLPCAEITLRTEAGLDSIRALSNRNDFLLGAGTVHSVEQAQASVEAGAQFIVTPGFNPRTVAWCVENNVPIFPGIATPTDLELALEHGLNVVKFYPAEAFGGVRTLKAFSGPYGEVSFIPTGGINARNLVDYLQLPNVLACGGSWMVNPELLREGRWSEVTRLTAEAVKSVSFQ
;
A
#
# COMPACT_ATOMS: atom_id res chain seq x y z
N ALA A 1 8.85 -12.59 1.00
CA ALA A 1 7.46 -13.08 1.07
C ALA A 1 7.32 -14.17 2.14
N GLY A 2 8.16 -15.23 2.14
CA GLY A 2 8.09 -16.28 3.16
C GLY A 2 8.13 -15.76 4.59
N ALA A 3 9.08 -14.86 4.89
CA ALA A 3 9.21 -14.24 6.21
C ALA A 3 7.99 -13.40 6.63
N LEU A 4 7.33 -12.74 5.67
CA LEU A 4 6.09 -11.99 5.92
C LEU A 4 4.92 -12.93 6.23
N CYS A 5 4.76 -14.01 5.44
CA CYS A 5 3.73 -15.03 5.68
C CYS A 5 3.90 -15.69 7.06
N GLU A 6 5.11 -16.08 7.40
CA GLU A 6 5.44 -16.67 8.71
C GLU A 6 5.06 -15.76 9.88
N ALA A 7 5.19 -14.44 9.68
CA ALA A 7 4.82 -13.44 10.68
C ALA A 7 3.32 -13.05 10.67
N GLY A 8 2.48 -13.66 9.81
CA GLY A 8 1.06 -13.37 9.72
C GLY A 8 0.69 -12.14 8.89
N LEU A 9 1.58 -11.68 7.99
CA LEU A 9 1.34 -10.58 7.04
C LEU A 9 1.52 -11.07 5.59
N PRO A 10 0.63 -11.88 5.04
CA PRO A 10 0.77 -12.46 3.70
C PRO A 10 0.42 -11.46 2.59
N CYS A 11 0.99 -10.27 2.64
CA CYS A 11 0.72 -9.20 1.68
C CYS A 11 1.95 -8.29 1.49
N ALA A 12 2.23 -7.92 0.25
CA ALA A 12 3.17 -6.84 -0.05
C ALA A 12 2.90 -6.17 -1.40
N GLU A 13 3.28 -4.91 -1.49
CA GLU A 13 3.41 -4.14 -2.71
C GLU A 13 4.88 -4.16 -3.16
N ILE A 14 5.14 -4.63 -4.39
CA ILE A 14 6.47 -4.54 -5.03
C ILE A 14 6.53 -3.25 -5.83
N THR A 15 7.44 -2.35 -5.46
CA THR A 15 7.54 -1.05 -6.14
C THR A 15 8.34 -1.12 -7.43
N LEU A 16 7.86 -0.46 -8.49
CA LEU A 16 8.54 -0.36 -9.79
C LEU A 16 9.62 0.74 -9.80
N ARG A 17 10.39 0.87 -8.72
CA ARG A 17 11.49 1.86 -8.62
C ARG A 17 12.79 1.39 -9.25
N THR A 18 12.89 0.11 -9.54
CA THR A 18 14.05 -0.53 -10.16
C THR A 18 13.61 -1.45 -11.28
N GLU A 19 14.52 -1.79 -12.20
CA GLU A 19 14.27 -2.73 -13.28
C GLU A 19 13.83 -4.12 -12.79
N ALA A 20 14.27 -4.52 -11.59
CA ALA A 20 13.92 -5.79 -10.98
C ALA A 20 12.45 -5.89 -10.50
N GLY A 21 11.67 -4.79 -10.54
CA GLY A 21 10.32 -4.76 -10.01
C GLY A 21 9.40 -5.79 -10.63
N LEU A 22 9.27 -5.80 -11.96
CA LEU A 22 8.42 -6.75 -12.69
C LEU A 22 8.89 -8.20 -12.52
N ASP A 23 10.19 -8.46 -12.53
CA ASP A 23 10.72 -9.80 -12.34
C ASP A 23 10.47 -10.32 -10.92
N SER A 24 10.51 -9.43 -9.92
CA SER A 24 10.14 -9.76 -8.55
C SER A 24 8.65 -10.13 -8.42
N ILE A 25 7.77 -9.43 -9.15
CA ILE A 25 6.34 -9.76 -9.21
C ILE A 25 6.16 -11.14 -9.85
N ARG A 26 6.78 -11.41 -11.01
CA ARG A 26 6.72 -12.72 -11.68
C ARG A 26 7.19 -13.86 -10.78
N ALA A 27 8.27 -13.65 -10.02
CA ALA A 27 8.81 -14.66 -9.11
C ALA A 27 7.83 -15.02 -7.98
N LEU A 28 6.89 -14.14 -7.63
CA LEU A 28 5.90 -14.36 -6.58
C LEU A 28 4.50 -14.70 -7.12
N SER A 29 4.25 -14.57 -8.41
CA SER A 29 2.92 -14.70 -9.03
C SER A 29 2.22 -16.04 -8.80
N ASN A 30 2.97 -17.13 -8.59
CA ASN A 30 2.44 -18.45 -8.34
C ASN A 30 2.16 -18.74 -6.85
N ARG A 31 2.33 -17.77 -5.97
CA ARG A 31 2.04 -17.93 -4.54
C ARG A 31 0.58 -17.64 -4.24
N ASN A 32 -0.20 -18.69 -4.02
CA ASN A 32 -1.62 -18.57 -3.66
C ASN A 32 -1.86 -18.13 -2.20
N ASP A 33 -0.80 -18.17 -1.38
CA ASP A 33 -0.80 -17.79 0.03
C ASP A 33 -0.37 -16.35 0.28
N PHE A 34 -0.22 -15.52 -0.80
CA PHE A 34 0.33 -14.18 -0.70
C PHE A 34 -0.42 -13.18 -1.59
N LEU A 35 -0.93 -12.10 -1.00
CA LEU A 35 -1.56 -11.01 -1.73
C LEU A 35 -0.48 -10.07 -2.29
N LEU A 36 -0.30 -10.11 -3.60
CA LEU A 36 0.79 -9.43 -4.30
C LEU A 36 0.30 -8.22 -5.07
N GLY A 37 0.82 -7.04 -4.73
CA GLY A 37 0.55 -5.79 -5.45
C GLY A 37 1.75 -5.22 -6.17
N ALA A 38 1.49 -4.34 -7.13
CA ALA A 38 2.50 -3.49 -7.76
C ALA A 38 2.35 -2.05 -7.30
N GLY A 39 3.44 -1.46 -6.81
CA GLY A 39 3.48 -0.09 -6.35
C GLY A 39 4.36 0.83 -7.17
N THR A 40 4.21 2.13 -6.96
CA THR A 40 4.91 3.16 -7.71
C THR A 40 4.61 3.08 -9.22
N VAL A 41 3.35 2.70 -9.53
CA VAL A 41 2.86 2.65 -10.90
C VAL A 41 2.46 4.07 -11.34
N HIS A 42 2.99 4.53 -12.47
CA HIS A 42 2.78 5.90 -12.97
C HIS A 42 1.98 5.97 -14.27
N SER A 43 1.82 4.85 -14.98
CA SER A 43 1.15 4.84 -16.28
C SER A 43 0.31 3.59 -16.50
N VAL A 44 -0.55 3.64 -17.52
CA VAL A 44 -1.36 2.49 -17.97
C VAL A 44 -0.48 1.32 -18.37
N GLU A 45 0.60 1.58 -19.10
CA GLU A 45 1.53 0.55 -19.58
C GLU A 45 2.19 -0.19 -18.41
N GLN A 46 2.57 0.55 -17.34
CA GLN A 46 3.13 -0.06 -16.13
C GLN A 46 2.07 -0.88 -15.38
N ALA A 47 0.81 -0.40 -15.34
CA ALA A 47 -0.28 -1.15 -14.71
C ALA A 47 -0.53 -2.47 -15.47
N GLN A 48 -0.61 -2.43 -16.80
CA GLN A 48 -0.76 -3.60 -17.66
C GLN A 48 0.38 -4.61 -17.45
N ALA A 49 1.62 -4.16 -17.56
CA ALA A 49 2.79 -5.02 -17.37
C ALA A 49 2.83 -5.65 -15.95
N SER A 50 2.35 -4.93 -14.94
CA SER A 50 2.28 -5.44 -13.57
C SER A 50 1.23 -6.53 -13.41
N VAL A 51 0.04 -6.35 -13.99
CA VAL A 51 -1.03 -7.36 -14.00
C VAL A 51 -0.60 -8.61 -14.78
N GLU A 52 0.00 -8.43 -15.95
CA GLU A 52 0.57 -9.51 -16.75
C GLU A 52 1.68 -10.28 -16.01
N ALA A 53 2.45 -9.58 -15.17
CA ALA A 53 3.46 -10.19 -14.30
C ALA A 53 2.86 -10.95 -13.10
N GLY A 54 1.57 -10.76 -12.79
CA GLY A 54 0.86 -11.44 -11.72
C GLY A 54 0.50 -10.57 -10.51
N ALA A 55 0.59 -9.23 -10.61
CA ALA A 55 0.08 -8.35 -9.57
C ALA A 55 -1.45 -8.44 -9.50
N GLN A 56 -1.97 -8.54 -8.27
CA GLN A 56 -3.40 -8.67 -7.98
C GLN A 56 -4.05 -7.31 -7.66
N PHE A 57 -3.25 -6.29 -7.37
CA PHE A 57 -3.71 -4.91 -7.18
C PHE A 57 -2.61 -3.92 -7.56
N ILE A 58 -3.02 -2.69 -7.84
CA ILE A 58 -2.14 -1.59 -8.24
C ILE A 58 -2.15 -0.49 -7.16
N VAL A 59 -0.98 0.08 -6.90
CA VAL A 59 -0.81 1.22 -6.00
C VAL A 59 -0.04 2.32 -6.71
N THR A 60 -0.57 3.53 -6.73
CA THR A 60 0.08 4.68 -7.35
C THR A 60 0.54 5.71 -6.31
N PRO A 61 1.58 6.50 -6.57
CA PRO A 61 2.02 7.54 -5.63
C PRO A 61 1.14 8.79 -5.65
N GLY A 62 0.38 9.01 -6.73
CA GLY A 62 -0.56 10.11 -6.93
C GLY A 62 -1.73 9.67 -7.79
N PHE A 63 -2.70 10.56 -7.97
CA PHE A 63 -3.89 10.29 -8.77
C PHE A 63 -3.63 10.56 -10.25
N ASN A 64 -3.51 9.51 -11.06
CA ASN A 64 -3.46 9.62 -12.52
C ASN A 64 -4.79 9.14 -13.11
N PRO A 65 -5.66 10.04 -13.65
CA PRO A 65 -6.99 9.68 -14.12
C PRO A 65 -7.00 8.58 -15.18
N ARG A 66 -6.00 8.55 -16.08
CA ARG A 66 -5.91 7.53 -17.14
C ARG A 66 -5.61 6.15 -16.57
N THR A 67 -4.66 6.08 -15.63
CA THR A 67 -4.29 4.82 -14.97
C THR A 67 -5.44 4.30 -14.10
N VAL A 68 -6.11 5.21 -13.38
CA VAL A 68 -7.29 4.87 -12.57
C VAL A 68 -8.42 4.35 -13.45
N ALA A 69 -8.78 5.08 -14.50
CA ALA A 69 -9.85 4.68 -15.44
C ALA A 69 -9.56 3.29 -16.03
N TRP A 70 -8.35 3.07 -16.52
CA TRP A 70 -7.96 1.76 -17.06
C TRP A 70 -8.12 0.63 -16.04
N CYS A 71 -7.67 0.82 -14.81
CA CYS A 71 -7.81 -0.19 -13.76
C CYS A 71 -9.28 -0.50 -13.45
N VAL A 72 -10.12 0.55 -13.31
CA VAL A 72 -11.55 0.40 -13.04
C VAL A 72 -12.26 -0.35 -14.19
N GLU A 73 -12.03 0.05 -15.45
CA GLU A 73 -12.61 -0.57 -16.65
C GLU A 73 -12.21 -2.04 -16.81
N ASN A 74 -11.02 -2.42 -16.33
CA ASN A 74 -10.51 -3.79 -16.42
C ASN A 74 -10.71 -4.60 -15.11
N ASN A 75 -11.46 -4.07 -14.13
CA ASN A 75 -11.70 -4.70 -12.83
C ASN A 75 -10.41 -5.03 -12.06
N VAL A 76 -9.38 -4.21 -12.21
CA VAL A 76 -8.12 -4.32 -11.47
C VAL A 76 -8.22 -3.44 -10.22
N PRO A 77 -8.13 -3.99 -9.00
CA PRO A 77 -8.13 -3.20 -7.78
C PRO A 77 -7.00 -2.17 -7.80
N ILE A 78 -7.33 -0.90 -7.53
CA ILE A 78 -6.35 0.19 -7.49
C ILE A 78 -6.52 1.03 -6.24
N PHE A 79 -5.40 1.39 -5.60
CA PHE A 79 -5.33 2.32 -4.47
C PHE A 79 -4.51 3.55 -4.90
N PRO A 80 -5.18 4.58 -5.48
CA PRO A 80 -4.49 5.76 -5.96
C PRO A 80 -3.99 6.61 -4.79
N GLY A 81 -2.80 7.20 -4.96
CA GLY A 81 -2.24 8.17 -4.02
C GLY A 81 -3.01 9.48 -4.05
N ILE A 82 -3.35 10.00 -2.88
CA ILE A 82 -4.00 11.30 -2.68
C ILE A 82 -3.31 12.06 -1.54
N ALA A 83 -3.44 13.38 -1.54
CA ALA A 83 -2.98 14.23 -0.45
C ALA A 83 -3.94 15.39 -0.16
N THR A 84 -4.87 15.71 -1.05
CA THR A 84 -5.77 16.88 -0.98
C THR A 84 -7.24 16.47 -1.14
N PRO A 85 -8.18 17.35 -0.69
CA PRO A 85 -9.61 17.18 -0.99
C PRO A 85 -9.90 17.02 -2.48
N THR A 86 -9.23 17.77 -3.34
CA THR A 86 -9.42 17.65 -4.80
C THR A 86 -9.10 16.25 -5.32
N ASP A 87 -8.02 15.64 -4.82
CA ASP A 87 -7.68 14.27 -5.21
C ASP A 87 -8.74 13.26 -4.73
N LEU A 88 -9.30 13.50 -3.52
CA LEU A 88 -10.38 12.67 -2.97
C LEU A 88 -11.64 12.73 -3.82
N GLU A 89 -12.05 13.92 -4.22
CA GLU A 89 -13.22 14.11 -5.08
C GLU A 89 -13.04 13.41 -6.43
N LEU A 90 -11.83 13.51 -7.02
CA LEU A 90 -11.51 12.75 -8.24
C LEU A 90 -11.59 11.23 -8.02
N ALA A 91 -11.15 10.72 -6.88
CA ALA A 91 -11.26 9.29 -6.57
C ALA A 91 -12.73 8.87 -6.46
N LEU A 92 -13.55 9.67 -5.78
CA LEU A 92 -15.00 9.43 -5.66
C LEU A 92 -15.73 9.46 -7.01
N GLU A 93 -15.37 10.40 -7.91
CA GLU A 93 -15.90 10.44 -9.29
C GLU A 93 -15.63 9.15 -10.08
N HIS A 94 -14.53 8.45 -9.77
CA HIS A 94 -14.19 7.14 -10.35
C HIS A 94 -14.75 5.96 -9.57
N GLY A 95 -15.59 6.20 -8.56
CA GLY A 95 -16.20 5.15 -7.72
C GLY A 95 -15.23 4.52 -6.72
N LEU A 96 -14.11 5.16 -6.42
CA LEU A 96 -13.12 4.67 -5.48
C LEU A 96 -13.31 5.31 -4.11
N ASN A 97 -13.58 4.49 -3.10
CA ASN A 97 -13.71 4.89 -1.70
C ASN A 97 -12.57 4.36 -0.80
N VAL A 98 -11.59 3.66 -1.37
CA VAL A 98 -10.36 3.28 -0.67
C VAL A 98 -9.17 3.89 -1.40
N VAL A 99 -8.40 4.72 -0.72
CA VAL A 99 -7.29 5.48 -1.32
C VAL A 99 -6.02 5.41 -0.47
N LYS A 100 -4.87 5.53 -1.11
CA LYS A 100 -3.59 5.68 -0.43
C LYS A 100 -3.39 7.14 -0.04
N PHE A 101 -3.19 7.44 1.24
CA PHE A 101 -2.76 8.78 1.69
C PHE A 101 -1.23 8.85 1.68
N TYR A 102 -0.66 9.64 0.77
CA TYR A 102 0.79 9.67 0.54
C TYR A 102 1.29 11.06 0.10
N PRO A 103 2.45 11.48 0.63
CA PRO A 103 3.24 10.94 1.74
C PRO A 103 2.66 11.34 3.11
N ALA A 104 2.20 10.37 3.91
CA ALA A 104 1.33 10.60 5.06
C ALA A 104 1.92 11.57 6.10
N GLU A 105 3.12 11.29 6.64
CA GLU A 105 3.72 12.14 7.68
C GLU A 105 4.02 13.56 7.18
N ALA A 106 4.50 13.69 5.93
CA ALA A 106 4.82 14.99 5.35
C ALA A 106 3.56 15.87 5.14
N PHE A 107 2.39 15.24 4.97
CA PHE A 107 1.10 15.93 4.76
C PHE A 107 0.24 15.99 6.03
N GLY A 108 0.86 15.91 7.20
CA GLY A 108 0.21 16.14 8.50
C GLY A 108 -0.37 14.92 9.19
N GLY A 109 -0.16 13.72 8.61
CA GLY A 109 -0.41 12.43 9.26
C GLY A 109 -1.82 12.26 9.82
N VAL A 110 -1.89 11.74 11.03
CA VAL A 110 -3.13 11.51 11.80
C VAL A 110 -4.02 12.76 11.86
N ARG A 111 -3.43 13.97 11.99
CA ARG A 111 -4.20 15.21 12.08
C ARG A 111 -4.98 15.48 10.79
N THR A 112 -4.37 15.27 9.63
CA THR A 112 -5.03 15.46 8.33
C THR A 112 -6.13 14.42 8.11
N LEU A 113 -5.88 13.14 8.42
CA LEU A 113 -6.89 12.09 8.30
C LEU A 113 -8.11 12.33 9.21
N LYS A 114 -7.89 12.85 10.43
CA LYS A 114 -9.00 13.30 11.30
C LYS A 114 -9.79 14.46 10.69
N ALA A 115 -9.13 15.40 10.01
CA ALA A 115 -9.83 16.48 9.33
C ALA A 115 -10.65 16.00 8.13
N PHE A 116 -10.17 14.99 7.39
CA PHE A 116 -10.90 14.38 6.28
C PHE A 116 -12.13 13.59 6.71
N SER A 117 -12.16 13.02 7.94
CA SER A 117 -13.29 12.21 8.39
C SER A 117 -14.62 12.95 8.45
N GLY A 118 -14.61 14.28 8.58
CA GLY A 118 -15.84 15.10 8.56
C GLY A 118 -16.50 15.11 7.17
N PRO A 119 -15.84 15.67 6.15
CA PRO A 119 -16.42 15.79 4.81
C PRO A 119 -16.42 14.49 4.00
N TYR A 120 -15.55 13.50 4.33
CA TYR A 120 -15.32 12.28 3.56
C TYR A 120 -15.50 11.02 4.42
N GLY A 121 -16.61 10.94 5.18
CA GLY A 121 -16.87 9.84 6.12
C GLY A 121 -17.01 8.45 5.47
N GLU A 122 -17.22 8.39 4.18
CA GLU A 122 -17.33 7.14 3.38
C GLU A 122 -15.97 6.65 2.82
N VAL A 123 -14.91 7.48 2.93
CA VAL A 123 -13.60 7.14 2.39
C VAL A 123 -12.74 6.45 3.44
N SER A 124 -12.14 5.34 3.04
CA SER A 124 -11.13 4.62 3.82
C SER A 124 -9.72 4.91 3.29
N PHE A 125 -8.79 5.10 4.20
CA PHE A 125 -7.42 5.49 3.87
C PHE A 125 -6.42 4.35 4.14
N ILE A 126 -5.38 4.30 3.29
CA ILE A 126 -4.16 3.50 3.49
C ILE A 126 -2.99 4.47 3.60
N PRO A 127 -2.73 5.07 4.78
CA PRO A 127 -1.60 5.97 4.97
C PRO A 127 -0.28 5.25 4.72
N THR A 128 0.59 5.91 3.95
CA THR A 128 1.92 5.41 3.55
C THR A 128 2.90 6.58 3.51
N GLY A 129 4.15 6.32 3.88
CA GLY A 129 5.20 7.34 3.92
C GLY A 129 5.41 7.92 5.32
N GLY A 130 6.53 7.49 5.95
CA GLY A 130 6.88 7.84 7.31
C GLY A 130 6.26 6.95 8.39
N ILE A 131 5.45 5.95 8.01
CA ILE A 131 4.88 4.98 8.95
C ILE A 131 5.98 4.03 9.46
N ASN A 132 5.97 3.78 10.75
CA ASN A 132 6.93 2.91 11.44
C ASN A 132 6.31 2.36 12.74
N ALA A 133 7.05 1.50 13.46
CA ALA A 133 6.55 0.86 14.67
C ALA A 133 6.08 1.83 15.78
N ARG A 134 6.55 3.09 15.79
CA ARG A 134 6.20 4.07 16.85
C ARG A 134 4.88 4.79 16.60
N ASN A 135 4.49 4.95 15.31
CA ASN A 135 3.27 5.69 14.94
C ASN A 135 2.18 4.83 14.31
N LEU A 136 2.45 3.55 14.01
CA LEU A 136 1.50 2.64 13.38
C LEU A 136 0.14 2.58 14.10
N VAL A 137 0.18 2.43 15.43
CA VAL A 137 -1.03 2.29 16.25
C VAL A 137 -1.87 3.56 16.21
N ASP A 138 -1.26 4.75 16.25
CA ASP A 138 -1.97 6.03 16.19
C ASP A 138 -2.78 6.19 14.89
N TYR A 139 -2.26 5.65 13.78
CA TYR A 139 -2.98 5.61 12.52
C TYR A 139 -4.12 4.59 12.51
N LEU A 140 -3.85 3.36 12.95
CA LEU A 140 -4.84 2.27 12.91
C LEU A 140 -5.99 2.44 13.92
N GLN A 141 -5.84 3.32 14.92
CA GLN A 141 -6.93 3.71 15.80
C GLN A 141 -7.96 4.63 15.13
N LEU A 142 -7.66 5.19 13.96
CA LEU A 142 -8.61 6.02 13.24
C LEU A 142 -9.66 5.15 12.53
N PRO A 143 -10.98 5.42 12.70
CA PRO A 143 -12.02 4.59 12.10
C PRO A 143 -12.04 4.61 10.57
N ASN A 144 -11.44 5.64 9.96
CA ASN A 144 -11.31 5.79 8.51
C ASN A 144 -9.97 5.26 7.97
N VAL A 145 -9.16 4.57 8.77
CA VAL A 145 -7.92 3.92 8.31
C VAL A 145 -8.13 2.42 8.22
N LEU A 146 -8.06 1.90 7.00
CA LEU A 146 -8.25 0.48 6.71
C LEU A 146 -6.99 -0.35 6.98
N ALA A 147 -5.83 0.18 6.60
CA ALA A 147 -4.52 -0.45 6.73
C ALA A 147 -3.43 0.63 6.68
N CYS A 148 -2.18 0.27 6.98
CA CYS A 148 -1.03 1.15 6.83
C CYS A 148 0.05 0.52 5.96
N GLY A 149 0.64 1.34 5.07
CA GLY A 149 1.83 0.94 4.29
C GLY A 149 3.12 1.35 4.99
N GLY A 150 3.96 0.38 5.29
CA GLY A 150 5.27 0.60 5.91
C GLY A 150 6.35 -0.32 5.35
N SER A 151 7.60 0.08 5.45
CA SER A 151 8.75 -0.68 4.92
C SER A 151 9.85 -0.95 5.94
N TRP A 152 9.68 -0.56 7.21
CA TRP A 152 10.73 -0.72 8.23
C TRP A 152 11.07 -2.19 8.50
N MET A 153 10.09 -3.11 8.37
CA MET A 153 10.29 -4.56 8.55
C MET A 153 11.02 -5.21 7.37
N VAL A 154 11.01 -4.58 6.21
CA VAL A 154 11.67 -5.05 4.98
C VAL A 154 12.75 -4.07 4.51
N ASN A 155 13.52 -3.53 5.46
CA ASN A 155 14.62 -2.63 5.18
C ASN A 155 15.56 -3.26 4.13
N PRO A 156 15.99 -2.52 3.08
CA PRO A 156 16.87 -3.03 2.04
C PRO A 156 18.18 -3.66 2.54
N GLU A 157 18.71 -3.21 3.67
CA GLU A 157 19.89 -3.80 4.30
C GLU A 157 19.62 -5.22 4.80
N LEU A 158 18.50 -5.42 5.51
CA LEU A 158 18.09 -6.74 5.97
C LEU A 158 17.90 -7.74 4.80
N LEU A 159 17.31 -7.25 3.70
CA LEU A 159 17.09 -8.07 2.51
C LEU A 159 18.41 -8.45 1.83
N ARG A 160 19.34 -7.51 1.68
CA ARG A 160 20.66 -7.76 1.07
C ARG A 160 21.52 -8.72 1.90
N GLU A 161 21.39 -8.66 3.22
CA GLU A 161 22.12 -9.54 4.14
C GLU A 161 21.44 -10.89 4.38
N GLY A 162 20.25 -11.11 3.80
CA GLY A 162 19.48 -12.35 4.00
C GLY A 162 19.00 -12.54 5.45
N ARG A 163 18.79 -11.46 6.20
CA ARG A 163 18.36 -11.49 7.61
C ARG A 163 16.87 -11.75 7.75
N TRP A 164 16.40 -12.85 7.19
CA TRP A 164 14.97 -13.18 7.10
C TRP A 164 14.32 -13.35 8.47
N SER A 165 15.02 -13.91 9.45
CA SER A 165 14.51 -14.01 10.83
C SER A 165 14.23 -12.65 11.46
N GLU A 166 15.01 -11.62 11.12
CA GLU A 166 14.78 -10.26 11.61
C GLU A 166 13.56 -9.63 10.88
N VAL A 167 13.39 -9.89 9.60
CA VAL A 167 12.17 -9.51 8.86
C VAL A 167 10.94 -10.15 9.50
N THR A 168 10.96 -11.47 9.78
CA THR A 168 9.87 -12.16 10.49
C THR A 168 9.60 -11.53 11.84
N ARG A 169 10.63 -11.27 12.65
CA ARG A 169 10.50 -10.68 14.00
C ARG A 169 9.83 -9.29 13.94
N LEU A 170 10.35 -8.39 13.12
CA LEU A 170 9.82 -7.02 13.00
C LEU A 170 8.39 -7.00 12.46
N THR A 171 8.08 -7.91 11.54
CA THR A 171 6.73 -8.04 10.99
C THR A 171 5.76 -8.58 12.04
N ALA A 172 6.15 -9.62 12.79
CA ALA A 172 5.34 -10.17 13.87
C ALA A 172 5.07 -9.15 14.98
N GLU A 173 6.05 -8.29 15.32
CA GLU A 173 5.86 -7.18 16.25
C GLU A 173 4.82 -6.18 15.73
N ALA A 174 4.88 -5.82 14.44
CA ALA A 174 3.90 -4.94 13.82
C ALA A 174 2.49 -5.56 13.84
N VAL A 175 2.34 -6.83 13.44
CA VAL A 175 1.06 -7.55 13.47
C VAL A 175 0.51 -7.62 14.90
N LYS A 176 1.35 -7.98 15.86
CA LYS A 176 0.96 -8.06 17.27
C LYS A 176 0.47 -6.73 17.83
N SER A 177 1.09 -5.61 17.45
CA SER A 177 0.72 -4.28 17.95
C SER A 177 -0.69 -3.84 17.57
N VAL A 178 -1.29 -4.48 16.55
CA VAL A 178 -2.65 -4.18 16.07
C VAL A 178 -3.68 -5.26 16.42
N SER A 179 -3.25 -6.44 16.85
CA SER A 179 -4.14 -7.56 17.21
C SER A 179 -4.82 -7.40 18.58
N PHE A 180 -4.51 -6.35 19.32
CA PHE A 180 -5.08 -6.07 20.64
C PHE A 180 -6.18 -4.98 20.60
N GLN A 181 -6.68 -4.66 19.42
CA GLN A 181 -7.82 -3.75 19.20
C GLN A 181 -9.06 -4.53 18.75
#